data_05af0827535b5aefc6d64660608cbcbd
#
_entry.id   05af0827535b5aefc6d64660608cbcbd
#
_cell.length_a   1.000
_cell.length_b   1.000
_cell.length_c   1.000
_cell.angle_alpha   90.00
_cell.angle_beta   90.00
_cell.angle_gamma   90.00
#
_symmetry.space_group_name_H-M   'P 1'
#
loop_
_entity.id
_entity.type
_entity.pdbx_description
1 polymer ?
#
loop_
_entity_poly.entity_id
_entity_poly.type
_entity_poly.pdbx_seq_one_letter_code
_entity_poly.pdbx_strand_id
1 'polypeptide(L)'
;MQQFDYICIGGGSGGIASANRAAKHGKKVLLIESKAVGGTCVNVGCVPKKAMWYGAQVAEAIHKYSPDYGFDVTVNNFSWETLVASRQAYISRIHASYDRVLGNNDVTLLNGYAKFVDNHTVEVNGEHYTAPHITIATGGRPFTPDIPGAEHGIDSDGFFALNAQPKTVAVVGGGYIGVELAGVLNALGSETHSLIRQTMPLRGFDHTIQETLKTLMIEEGVNVHDQTEITHIEKQQD
;
A
#
# COMPACT_ATOMS: atom_id res chain seq x y z
N MET A 1 33.44 -13.16 3.70
CA MET A 1 32.25 -13.60 4.46
C MET A 1 32.16 -12.82 5.74
N GLN A 2 31.04 -12.11 5.97
CA GLN A 2 30.81 -11.30 7.17
C GLN A 2 29.85 -12.04 8.11
N GLN A 3 30.14 -12.00 9.42
CA GLN A 3 29.37 -12.71 10.43
C GLN A 3 28.50 -11.74 11.27
N PHE A 4 27.25 -12.14 11.46
CA PHE A 4 26.25 -11.48 12.30
C PHE A 4 25.65 -12.47 13.29
N ASP A 5 24.97 -12.00 14.33
CA ASP A 5 24.18 -12.82 15.24
C ASP A 5 22.77 -13.09 14.68
N TYR A 6 22.29 -12.11 13.88
CA TYR A 6 20.94 -12.14 13.33
C TYR A 6 20.88 -11.46 11.97
N ILE A 7 20.29 -12.13 10.99
CA ILE A 7 20.01 -11.56 9.68
C ILE A 7 18.49 -11.48 9.48
N CYS A 8 18.01 -10.34 8.99
CA CYS A 8 16.62 -10.18 8.57
C CYS A 8 16.57 -9.86 7.08
N ILE A 9 15.82 -10.65 6.31
CA ILE A 9 15.61 -10.47 4.87
C ILE A 9 14.24 -9.81 4.67
N GLY A 10 14.25 -8.56 4.24
CA GLY A 10 13.10 -7.70 4.03
C GLY A 10 13.00 -6.59 5.08
N GLY A 11 13.08 -5.35 4.63
CA GLY A 11 13.00 -4.12 5.44
C GLY A 11 11.60 -3.54 5.58
N GLY A 12 10.56 -4.40 5.55
CA GLY A 12 9.19 -4.03 5.85
C GLY A 12 8.90 -4.02 7.35
N SER A 13 7.61 -3.90 7.73
CA SER A 13 7.17 -3.80 9.13
C SER A 13 7.69 -4.94 10.01
N GLY A 14 7.60 -6.18 9.54
CA GLY A 14 8.10 -7.36 10.27
C GLY A 14 9.62 -7.35 10.42
N GLY A 15 10.33 -7.05 9.34
CA GLY A 15 11.79 -7.05 9.32
C GLY A 15 12.39 -5.95 10.17
N ILE A 16 11.93 -4.71 10.05
CA ILE A 16 12.38 -3.58 10.87
C ILE A 16 12.12 -3.85 12.36
N ALA A 17 10.93 -4.35 12.69
CA ALA A 17 10.57 -4.63 14.07
C ALA A 17 11.48 -5.70 14.69
N SER A 18 11.71 -6.81 13.96
CA SER A 18 12.55 -7.91 14.44
C SER A 18 14.03 -7.52 14.53
N ALA A 19 14.55 -6.81 13.51
CA ALA A 19 15.93 -6.33 13.50
C ALA A 19 16.24 -5.39 14.68
N ASN A 20 15.40 -4.36 14.86
CA ASN A 20 15.53 -3.44 15.99
C ASN A 20 15.40 -4.16 17.34
N ARG A 21 14.52 -5.17 17.45
CA ARG A 21 14.36 -5.92 18.68
C ARG A 21 15.60 -6.73 19.00
N ALA A 22 16.16 -7.44 18.04
CA ALA A 22 17.40 -8.20 18.20
C ALA A 22 18.56 -7.28 18.59
N ALA A 23 18.71 -6.13 17.92
CA ALA A 23 19.76 -5.15 18.23
C ALA A 23 19.65 -4.61 19.67
N LYS A 24 18.43 -4.29 20.15
CA LYS A 24 18.19 -3.87 21.55
C LYS A 24 18.55 -4.94 22.58
N HIS A 25 18.66 -6.20 22.18
CA HIS A 25 19.20 -7.29 23.01
C HIS A 25 20.69 -7.52 22.82
N GLY A 26 21.42 -6.53 22.26
CA GLY A 26 22.88 -6.55 22.10
C GLY A 26 23.36 -7.46 20.98
N LYS A 27 22.52 -7.80 20.01
CA LYS A 27 22.90 -8.62 18.87
C LYS A 27 23.44 -7.78 17.73
N LYS A 28 24.47 -8.30 17.06
CA LYS A 28 24.95 -7.74 15.80
C LYS A 28 24.01 -8.13 14.68
N VAL A 29 23.29 -7.15 14.11
CA VAL A 29 22.15 -7.38 13.21
C VAL A 29 22.42 -6.86 11.80
N LEU A 30 22.10 -7.68 10.79
CA LEU A 30 22.01 -7.28 9.39
C LEU A 30 20.56 -7.27 8.94
N LEU A 31 20.09 -6.13 8.43
CA LEU A 31 18.81 -5.98 7.74
C LEU A 31 19.07 -5.80 6.25
N ILE A 32 18.49 -6.68 5.42
CA ILE A 32 18.66 -6.65 3.97
C ILE A 32 17.34 -6.21 3.34
N GLU A 33 17.38 -5.17 2.50
CA GLU A 33 16.19 -4.68 1.78
C GLU A 33 16.55 -4.41 0.31
N SER A 34 15.71 -4.89 -0.60
CA SER A 34 15.94 -4.75 -2.04
C SER A 34 15.36 -3.48 -2.65
N LYS A 35 14.45 -2.82 -1.93
CA LYS A 35 13.74 -1.61 -2.33
C LYS A 35 13.89 -0.53 -1.25
N ALA A 36 12.88 0.30 -1.08
CA ALA A 36 12.83 1.31 -0.02
C ALA A 36 12.45 0.68 1.32
N VAL A 37 13.17 1.06 2.38
CA VAL A 37 12.86 0.67 3.76
C VAL A 37 11.44 1.09 4.14
N GLY A 38 10.77 0.26 4.94
CA GLY A 38 9.36 0.46 5.31
C GLY A 38 8.40 -0.51 4.63
N GLY A 39 8.86 -1.17 3.54
CA GLY A 39 8.09 -2.16 2.78
C GLY A 39 6.79 -1.61 2.22
N THR A 40 5.85 -2.49 1.92
CA THR A 40 4.54 -2.14 1.36
C THR A 40 3.80 -1.10 2.21
N CYS A 41 3.74 -1.29 3.52
CA CYS A 41 2.95 -0.43 4.39
C CYS A 41 3.33 1.05 4.27
N VAL A 42 4.62 1.36 4.27
CA VAL A 42 5.11 2.75 4.24
C VAL A 42 5.13 3.32 2.83
N ASN A 43 5.51 2.51 1.84
CA ASN A 43 5.79 3.03 0.51
C ASN A 43 4.56 3.02 -0.42
N VAL A 44 3.78 1.94 -0.39
CA VAL A 44 2.68 1.68 -1.33
C VAL A 44 1.49 0.98 -0.65
N GLY A 45 1.17 1.33 0.59
CA GLY A 45 0.12 0.67 1.36
C GLY A 45 -0.52 1.58 2.40
N CYS A 46 -0.43 1.18 3.68
CA CYS A 46 -1.16 1.78 4.80
C CYS A 46 -0.92 3.30 4.90
N VAL A 47 0.33 3.73 4.82
CA VAL A 47 0.71 5.15 5.02
C VAL A 47 0.21 6.03 3.89
N PRO A 48 0.58 5.78 2.62
CA PRO A 48 0.08 6.60 1.52
C PRO A 48 -1.43 6.54 1.37
N LYS A 49 -2.05 5.37 1.58
CA LYS A 49 -3.50 5.22 1.54
C LYS A 49 -4.18 6.10 2.60
N LYS A 50 -3.68 6.06 3.84
CA LYS A 50 -4.25 6.85 4.93
C LYS A 50 -4.09 8.35 4.71
N ALA A 51 -2.96 8.78 4.15
CA ALA A 51 -2.76 10.18 3.77
C ALA A 51 -3.78 10.64 2.71
N MET A 52 -4.04 9.81 1.70
CA MET A 52 -5.06 10.09 0.67
C MET A 52 -6.48 10.02 1.22
N TRP A 53 -6.75 9.08 2.14
CA TRP A 53 -8.04 8.99 2.83
C TRP A 53 -8.35 10.25 3.64
N TYR A 54 -7.38 10.90 4.29
CA TYR A 54 -7.60 12.20 4.92
C TYR A 54 -7.95 13.30 3.91
N GLY A 55 -7.37 13.25 2.71
CA GLY A 55 -7.78 14.13 1.61
C GLY A 55 -9.24 13.89 1.20
N ALA A 56 -9.66 12.63 1.11
CA ALA A 56 -11.05 12.25 0.86
C ALA A 56 -12.00 12.75 1.98
N GLN A 57 -11.60 12.61 3.24
CA GLN A 57 -12.38 13.14 4.38
C GLN A 57 -12.56 14.67 4.33
N VAL A 58 -11.55 15.41 3.86
CA VAL A 58 -11.67 16.85 3.64
C VAL A 58 -12.68 17.14 2.53
N ALA A 59 -12.66 16.40 1.43
CA ALA A 59 -13.63 16.54 0.34
C ALA A 59 -15.06 16.24 0.83
N GLU A 60 -15.28 15.18 1.60
CA GLU A 60 -16.55 14.87 2.22
C GLU A 60 -17.03 15.98 3.16
N ALA A 61 -16.14 16.50 4.01
CA ALA A 61 -16.47 17.58 4.93
C ALA A 61 -16.95 18.83 4.18
N ILE A 62 -16.31 19.15 3.06
CA ILE A 62 -16.66 20.30 2.22
C ILE A 62 -17.99 20.06 1.48
N HIS A 63 -18.17 18.91 0.84
CA HIS A 63 -19.30 18.70 -0.07
C HIS A 63 -20.54 18.14 0.61
N LYS A 64 -20.37 17.34 1.67
CA LYS A 64 -21.45 16.61 2.33
C LYS A 64 -21.89 17.28 3.64
N TYR A 65 -20.94 17.66 4.49
CA TYR A 65 -21.28 18.11 5.84
C TYR A 65 -21.38 19.63 5.96
N SER A 66 -20.57 20.40 5.23
CA SER A 66 -20.51 21.86 5.41
C SER A 66 -21.86 22.57 5.26
N PRO A 67 -22.78 22.20 4.31
CA PRO A 67 -24.07 22.87 4.18
C PRO A 67 -24.94 22.72 5.44
N ASP A 68 -24.96 21.54 6.05
CA ASP A 68 -25.79 21.27 7.23
C ASP A 68 -25.33 22.03 8.47
N TYR A 69 -24.07 22.46 8.47
CA TYR A 69 -23.49 23.30 9.53
C TYR A 69 -23.46 24.79 9.20
N GLY A 70 -24.11 25.19 8.11
CA GLY A 70 -24.24 26.60 7.70
C GLY A 70 -22.99 27.17 7.01
N PHE A 71 -22.08 26.33 6.54
CA PHE A 71 -20.94 26.80 5.76
C PHE A 71 -21.28 26.79 4.26
N ASP A 72 -21.18 27.95 3.63
CA ASP A 72 -21.25 28.11 2.17
C ASP A 72 -19.83 28.08 1.62
N VAL A 73 -19.44 26.92 1.06
CA VAL A 73 -18.07 26.66 0.58
C VAL A 73 -18.06 26.48 -0.92
N THR A 74 -17.23 27.25 -1.61
CA THR A 74 -16.95 27.07 -3.03
C THR A 74 -15.56 26.51 -3.22
N VAL A 75 -15.46 25.30 -3.82
CA VAL A 75 -14.20 24.69 -4.21
C VAL A 75 -13.86 25.09 -5.64
N ASN A 76 -12.84 25.95 -5.80
CA ASN A 76 -12.42 26.40 -7.12
C ASN A 76 -11.60 25.32 -7.86
N ASN A 77 -10.81 24.53 -7.13
CA ASN A 77 -9.96 23.50 -7.71
C ASN A 77 -9.54 22.47 -6.66
N PHE A 78 -9.37 21.22 -7.08
CA PHE A 78 -8.66 20.16 -6.37
C PHE A 78 -7.40 19.78 -7.14
N SER A 79 -6.24 19.74 -6.50
CA SER A 79 -4.98 19.36 -7.11
C SER A 79 -4.52 17.99 -6.61
N TRP A 80 -4.64 16.99 -7.44
CA TRP A 80 -4.07 15.66 -7.21
C TRP A 80 -2.55 15.71 -7.00
N GLU A 81 -1.85 16.51 -7.79
CA GLU A 81 -0.40 16.71 -7.67
C GLU A 81 0.00 17.21 -6.27
N THR A 82 -0.74 18.18 -5.73
CA THR A 82 -0.51 18.69 -4.38
C THR A 82 -0.73 17.62 -3.32
N LEU A 83 -1.78 16.81 -3.44
CA LEU A 83 -2.05 15.69 -2.54
C LEU A 83 -0.94 14.66 -2.60
N VAL A 84 -0.51 14.27 -3.80
CA VAL A 84 0.59 13.32 -4.03
C VAL A 84 1.91 13.86 -3.45
N ALA A 85 2.24 15.13 -3.69
CA ALA A 85 3.44 15.75 -3.14
C ALA A 85 3.44 15.77 -1.60
N SER A 86 2.33 16.11 -0.98
CA SER A 86 2.16 16.11 0.49
C SER A 86 2.30 14.70 1.07
N ARG A 87 1.69 13.72 0.43
CA ARG A 87 1.84 12.29 0.78
C ARG A 87 3.29 11.85 0.69
N GLN A 88 3.98 12.19 -0.39
CA GLN A 88 5.38 11.81 -0.60
C GLN A 88 6.32 12.46 0.42
N ALA A 89 6.10 13.74 0.74
CA ALA A 89 6.84 14.42 1.81
C ALA A 89 6.65 13.74 3.17
N TYR A 90 5.45 13.21 3.45
CA TYR A 90 5.19 12.45 4.68
C TYR A 90 5.96 11.12 4.69
N ILE A 91 5.96 10.36 3.60
CA ILE A 91 6.73 9.12 3.46
C ILE A 91 8.22 9.38 3.66
N SER A 92 8.76 10.44 3.07
CA SER A 92 10.18 10.81 3.22
C SER A 92 10.56 11.09 4.68
N ARG A 93 9.68 11.71 5.48
CA ARG A 93 9.91 11.89 6.92
C ARG A 93 9.96 10.56 7.68
N ILE A 94 9.16 9.58 7.26
CA ILE A 94 9.19 8.23 7.86
C ILE A 94 10.48 7.52 7.51
N HIS A 95 10.98 7.60 6.27
CA HIS A 95 12.27 7.04 5.88
C HIS A 95 13.40 7.63 6.74
N ALA A 96 13.48 8.96 6.86
CA ALA A 96 14.47 9.60 7.72
C ALA A 96 14.34 9.19 9.20
N SER A 97 13.14 8.84 9.67
CA SER A 97 12.96 8.29 11.01
C SER A 97 13.49 6.86 11.13
N TYR A 98 13.28 6.01 10.11
CA TYR A 98 13.83 4.66 10.11
C TYR A 98 15.35 4.68 10.05
N ASP A 99 15.96 5.52 9.22
CA ASP A 99 17.42 5.67 9.16
C ASP A 99 18.01 6.01 10.55
N ARG A 100 17.39 6.96 11.25
CA ARG A 100 17.81 7.32 12.61
C ARG A 100 17.62 6.16 13.60
N VAL A 101 16.48 5.46 13.55
CA VAL A 101 16.20 4.37 14.51
C VAL A 101 17.09 3.17 14.27
N LEU A 102 17.33 2.80 13.03
CA LEU A 102 18.24 1.71 12.67
C LEU A 102 19.68 2.07 13.07
N GLY A 103 20.13 3.30 12.77
CA GLY A 103 21.44 3.78 13.15
C GLY A 103 21.64 3.85 14.67
N ASN A 104 20.68 4.36 15.42
CA ASN A 104 20.75 4.43 16.88
C ASN A 104 20.78 3.05 17.57
N ASN A 105 20.30 2.01 16.89
CA ASN A 105 20.33 0.64 17.37
C ASN A 105 21.49 -0.18 16.77
N ASP A 106 22.42 0.43 16.05
CA ASP A 106 23.55 -0.22 15.37
C ASP A 106 23.14 -1.36 14.43
N VAL A 107 21.96 -1.25 13.80
CA VAL A 107 21.52 -2.20 12.76
C VAL A 107 22.21 -1.88 11.47
N THR A 108 22.97 -2.83 10.93
CA THR A 108 23.57 -2.71 9.60
C THR A 108 22.47 -2.88 8.55
N LEU A 109 22.22 -1.84 7.76
CA LEU A 109 21.31 -1.90 6.62
C LEU A 109 22.09 -2.16 5.34
N LEU A 110 21.68 -3.20 4.58
CA LEU A 110 22.27 -3.56 3.29
C LEU A 110 21.19 -3.51 2.21
N ASN A 111 21.41 -2.70 1.20
CA ASN A 111 20.53 -2.68 0.05
C ASN A 111 20.93 -3.77 -0.95
N GLY A 112 19.99 -4.65 -1.28
CA GLY A 112 20.19 -5.71 -2.25
C GLY A 112 19.20 -6.86 -2.12
N TYR A 113 19.28 -7.77 -3.06
CA TYR A 113 18.49 -9.01 -3.08
C TYR A 113 19.27 -10.14 -2.41
N ALA A 114 18.70 -10.73 -1.35
CA ALA A 114 19.29 -11.87 -0.67
C ALA A 114 18.91 -13.18 -1.37
N LYS A 115 19.88 -14.07 -1.52
CA LYS A 115 19.69 -15.46 -1.93
C LYS A 115 20.33 -16.38 -0.89
N PHE A 116 19.66 -17.45 -0.50
CA PHE A 116 20.25 -18.46 0.36
C PHE A 116 21.33 -19.25 -0.39
N VAL A 117 22.48 -19.40 0.23
CA VAL A 117 23.58 -20.29 -0.18
C VAL A 117 23.48 -21.60 0.58
N ASP A 118 23.19 -21.49 1.88
CA ASP A 118 22.90 -22.61 2.78
C ASP A 118 21.94 -22.14 3.91
N ASN A 119 21.67 -22.98 4.90
CA ASN A 119 20.73 -22.71 5.98
C ASN A 119 21.12 -21.50 6.87
N HIS A 120 22.35 -21.05 6.82
CA HIS A 120 22.90 -20.00 7.68
C HIS A 120 23.62 -18.90 6.91
N THR A 121 23.71 -19.02 5.58
CA THR A 121 24.45 -18.11 4.73
C THR A 121 23.56 -17.56 3.61
N VAL A 122 23.61 -16.26 3.42
CA VAL A 122 22.97 -15.56 2.30
C VAL A 122 24.02 -14.81 1.48
N GLU A 123 23.79 -14.77 0.18
CA GLU A 123 24.53 -13.92 -0.76
C GLU A 123 23.72 -12.67 -1.06
N VAL A 124 24.39 -11.52 -1.04
CA VAL A 124 23.84 -10.22 -1.45
C VAL A 124 24.92 -9.49 -2.23
N ASN A 125 24.63 -9.06 -3.44
CA ASN A 125 25.55 -8.31 -4.32
C ASN A 125 26.92 -9.00 -4.53
N GLY A 126 26.93 -10.37 -4.54
CA GLY A 126 28.15 -11.16 -4.72
C GLY A 126 28.95 -11.39 -3.43
N GLU A 127 28.52 -10.86 -2.29
CA GLU A 127 29.14 -11.08 -0.98
C GLU A 127 28.31 -12.03 -0.10
N HIS A 128 29.00 -12.79 0.77
CA HIS A 128 28.36 -13.75 1.67
C HIS A 128 28.27 -13.21 3.10
N TYR A 129 27.09 -13.36 3.69
CA TYR A 129 26.76 -13.00 5.06
C TYR A 129 26.19 -14.20 5.80
N THR A 130 26.67 -14.46 7.02
CA THR A 130 26.24 -15.64 7.79
C THR A 130 25.74 -15.25 9.17
N ALA A 131 24.74 -15.98 9.66
CA ALA A 131 24.21 -15.84 11.02
C ALA A 131 23.60 -17.17 11.49
N PRO A 132 23.61 -17.46 12.80
CA PRO A 132 22.89 -18.60 13.36
C PRO A 132 21.36 -18.47 13.24
N HIS A 133 20.84 -17.25 13.13
CA HIS A 133 19.42 -16.98 13.02
C HIS A 133 19.12 -16.06 11.83
N ILE A 134 18.25 -16.51 10.95
CA ILE A 134 17.82 -15.74 9.76
C ILE A 134 16.29 -15.67 9.75
N THR A 135 15.75 -14.45 9.72
CA THR A 135 14.31 -14.22 9.56
C THR A 135 13.99 -13.84 8.12
N ILE A 136 13.02 -14.53 7.52
CA ILE A 136 12.47 -14.22 6.21
C ILE A 136 11.22 -13.34 6.41
N ALA A 137 11.32 -12.06 6.04
CA ALA A 137 10.25 -11.07 6.19
C ALA A 137 10.01 -10.32 4.87
N THR A 138 10.02 -11.06 3.77
CA THR A 138 9.98 -10.53 2.40
C THR A 138 8.60 -10.01 1.97
N GLY A 139 7.57 -10.20 2.80
CA GLY A 139 6.21 -9.73 2.55
C GLY A 139 5.52 -10.45 1.40
N GLY A 140 4.58 -9.77 0.77
CA GLY A 140 3.81 -10.24 -0.38
C GLY A 140 3.85 -9.22 -1.51
N ARG A 141 3.17 -9.57 -2.59
CA ARG A 141 2.98 -8.69 -3.75
C ARG A 141 1.52 -8.76 -4.21
N PRO A 142 1.01 -7.72 -4.88
CA PRO A 142 -0.30 -7.75 -5.50
C PRO A 142 -0.44 -8.93 -6.48
N PHE A 143 -1.66 -9.42 -6.61
CA PHE A 143 -2.01 -10.45 -7.58
C PHE A 143 -2.64 -9.81 -8.80
N THR A 144 -2.11 -10.11 -9.98
CA THR A 144 -2.72 -9.74 -11.26
C THR A 144 -3.43 -10.97 -11.83
N PRO A 145 -4.71 -10.87 -12.22
CA PRO A 145 -5.42 -12.02 -12.77
C PRO A 145 -4.81 -12.45 -14.11
N ASP A 146 -4.82 -13.76 -14.36
CA ASP A 146 -4.34 -14.35 -15.62
C ASP A 146 -5.47 -14.32 -16.67
N ILE A 147 -5.71 -13.13 -17.22
CA ILE A 147 -6.70 -12.88 -18.27
C ILE A 147 -6.07 -12.06 -19.41
N PRO A 148 -6.55 -12.21 -20.65
CA PRO A 148 -6.07 -11.39 -21.77
C PRO A 148 -6.21 -9.89 -21.48
N GLY A 149 -5.14 -9.12 -21.73
CA GLY A 149 -5.13 -7.68 -21.53
C GLY A 149 -4.92 -7.21 -20.09
N ALA A 150 -4.65 -8.09 -19.13
CA ALA A 150 -4.43 -7.72 -17.74
C ALA A 150 -3.28 -6.71 -17.56
N GLU A 151 -2.31 -6.72 -18.48
CA GLU A 151 -1.20 -5.76 -18.54
C GLU A 151 -1.60 -4.31 -18.78
N HIS A 152 -2.83 -4.06 -19.22
CA HIS A 152 -3.40 -2.71 -19.36
C HIS A 152 -3.96 -2.16 -18.03
N GLY A 153 -4.18 -3.03 -17.04
CA GLY A 153 -4.54 -2.65 -15.69
C GLY A 153 -3.32 -2.26 -14.84
N ILE A 154 -3.60 -1.66 -13.71
CA ILE A 154 -2.60 -1.38 -12.68
C ILE A 154 -3.02 -2.05 -11.37
N ASP A 155 -2.05 -2.42 -10.55
CA ASP A 155 -2.28 -2.90 -9.19
C ASP A 155 -2.25 -1.75 -8.16
N SER A 156 -2.27 -2.08 -6.87
CA SER A 156 -2.18 -1.09 -5.80
C SER A 156 -0.87 -0.29 -5.81
N ASP A 157 0.24 -0.89 -6.21
CA ASP A 157 1.51 -0.18 -6.33
C ASP A 157 1.41 0.86 -7.47
N GLY A 158 0.81 0.47 -8.60
CA GLY A 158 0.50 1.34 -9.74
C GLY A 158 -0.44 2.48 -9.37
N PHE A 159 -1.45 2.24 -8.51
CA PHE A 159 -2.30 3.31 -8.00
C PHE A 159 -1.49 4.41 -7.28
N PHE A 160 -0.56 4.02 -6.40
CA PHE A 160 0.27 5.00 -5.70
C PHE A 160 1.29 5.69 -6.61
N ALA A 161 1.55 5.16 -7.80
CA ALA A 161 2.40 5.78 -8.82
C ALA A 161 1.66 6.74 -9.76
N LEU A 162 0.32 6.86 -9.66
CA LEU A 162 -0.46 7.76 -10.49
C LEU A 162 -0.06 9.22 -10.28
N ASN A 163 0.33 9.89 -11.37
CA ASN A 163 0.68 11.31 -11.38
C ASN A 163 -0.53 12.22 -11.60
N ALA A 164 -1.62 11.67 -12.13
CA ALA A 164 -2.88 12.38 -12.36
C ALA A 164 -4.05 11.54 -11.84
N GLN A 165 -5.10 12.22 -11.39
CA GLN A 165 -6.34 11.56 -10.99
C GLN A 165 -7.06 11.01 -12.23
N PRO A 166 -7.45 9.73 -12.26
CA PRO A 166 -8.32 9.22 -13.32
C PRO A 166 -9.71 9.84 -13.21
N LYS A 167 -10.33 10.21 -14.33
CA LYS A 167 -11.71 10.71 -14.34
C LYS A 167 -12.70 9.59 -14.06
N THR A 168 -12.50 8.45 -14.69
CA THR A 168 -13.31 7.23 -14.52
C THR A 168 -12.37 6.08 -14.17
N VAL A 169 -12.76 5.22 -13.24
CA VAL A 169 -11.94 4.09 -12.79
C VAL A 169 -12.81 2.85 -12.52
N ALA A 170 -12.32 1.71 -12.93
CA ALA A 170 -12.84 0.41 -12.56
C ALA A 170 -11.89 -0.27 -11.55
N VAL A 171 -12.35 -0.48 -10.34
CA VAL A 171 -11.61 -1.17 -9.27
C VAL A 171 -12.07 -2.61 -9.21
N VAL A 172 -11.17 -3.54 -9.55
CA VAL A 172 -11.47 -4.98 -9.61
C VAL A 172 -11.08 -5.65 -8.31
N GLY A 173 -12.09 -6.20 -7.63
CA GLY A 173 -11.92 -6.94 -6.39
C GLY A 173 -12.55 -6.27 -5.18
N GLY A 174 -13.33 -7.05 -4.43
CA GLY A 174 -14.03 -6.62 -3.21
C GLY A 174 -13.23 -6.83 -1.92
N GLY A 175 -11.91 -6.96 -1.99
CA GLY A 175 -11.04 -6.99 -0.80
C GLY A 175 -10.84 -5.61 -0.19
N TYR A 176 -10.27 -5.55 1.03
CA TYR A 176 -10.11 -4.28 1.76
C TYR A 176 -9.31 -3.22 0.98
N ILE A 177 -8.30 -3.62 0.20
CA ILE A 177 -7.53 -2.69 -0.64
C ILE A 177 -8.42 -2.05 -1.70
N GLY A 178 -9.19 -2.87 -2.45
CA GLY A 178 -10.09 -2.38 -3.48
C GLY A 178 -11.16 -1.44 -2.92
N VAL A 179 -11.79 -1.81 -1.81
CA VAL A 179 -12.79 -0.99 -1.12
C VAL A 179 -12.21 0.37 -0.68
N GLU A 180 -11.04 0.36 -0.04
CA GLU A 180 -10.40 1.57 0.44
C GLU A 180 -9.99 2.52 -0.70
N LEU A 181 -9.41 1.97 -1.78
CA LEU A 181 -8.99 2.77 -2.93
C LEU A 181 -10.18 3.29 -3.74
N ALA A 182 -11.24 2.49 -3.90
CA ALA A 182 -12.48 2.93 -4.52
C ALA A 182 -13.11 4.10 -3.75
N GLY A 183 -13.19 4.00 -2.43
CA GLY A 183 -13.70 5.07 -1.58
C GLY A 183 -12.89 6.37 -1.68
N VAL A 184 -11.57 6.28 -1.69
CA VAL A 184 -10.69 7.44 -1.85
C VAL A 184 -10.89 8.11 -3.21
N LEU A 185 -10.91 7.35 -4.29
CA LEU A 185 -11.08 7.88 -5.65
C LEU A 185 -12.45 8.54 -5.82
N ASN A 186 -13.50 7.87 -5.34
CA ASN A 186 -14.85 8.38 -5.40
C ASN A 186 -15.02 9.71 -4.63
N ALA A 187 -14.57 9.76 -3.39
CA ALA A 187 -14.66 10.97 -2.56
C ALA A 187 -13.86 12.16 -3.13
N LEU A 188 -12.78 11.88 -3.87
CA LEU A 188 -11.99 12.90 -4.56
C LEU A 188 -12.55 13.27 -5.94
N GLY A 189 -13.69 12.69 -6.37
CA GLY A 189 -14.43 13.08 -7.56
C GLY A 189 -14.18 12.24 -8.81
N SER A 190 -13.55 11.07 -8.72
CA SER A 190 -13.50 10.12 -9.82
C SER A 190 -14.83 9.36 -9.93
N GLU A 191 -15.35 9.17 -11.13
CA GLU A 191 -16.42 8.22 -11.40
C GLU A 191 -15.88 6.80 -11.14
N THR A 192 -16.39 6.16 -10.08
CA THR A 192 -15.79 4.93 -9.57
C THR A 192 -16.73 3.75 -9.72
N HIS A 193 -16.25 2.71 -10.40
CA HIS A 193 -16.92 1.42 -10.55
C HIS A 193 -16.18 0.37 -9.72
N SER A 194 -16.86 -0.31 -8.81
CA SER A 194 -16.31 -1.42 -8.02
C SER A 194 -16.87 -2.75 -8.55
N LEU A 195 -16.00 -3.58 -9.15
CA LEU A 195 -16.38 -4.86 -9.74
C LEU A 195 -16.04 -5.98 -8.77
N ILE A 196 -17.08 -6.64 -8.23
CA ILE A 196 -16.96 -7.63 -7.17
C ILE A 196 -17.48 -8.97 -7.67
N ARG A 197 -16.67 -10.01 -7.64
CA ARG A 197 -17.05 -11.37 -8.05
C ARG A 197 -18.13 -11.99 -7.13
N GLN A 198 -18.12 -11.64 -5.86
CA GLN A 198 -19.09 -12.10 -4.87
C GLN A 198 -20.30 -11.14 -4.81
N THR A 199 -21.32 -11.50 -4.05
CA THR A 199 -22.48 -10.61 -3.79
C THR A 199 -22.14 -9.44 -2.86
N MET A 200 -21.11 -9.62 -2.00
CA MET A 200 -20.68 -8.66 -1.00
C MET A 200 -19.19 -8.38 -1.05
N PRO A 201 -18.73 -7.17 -0.71
CA PRO A 201 -17.31 -6.88 -0.47
C PRO A 201 -16.83 -7.56 0.81
N LEU A 202 -15.51 -7.50 1.06
CA LEU A 202 -14.86 -7.94 2.30
C LEU A 202 -15.15 -9.39 2.68
N ARG A 203 -14.99 -10.33 1.72
CA ARG A 203 -15.15 -11.77 2.00
C ARG A 203 -14.36 -12.17 3.28
N GLY A 204 -15.06 -12.82 4.21
CA GLY A 204 -14.48 -13.29 5.47
C GLY A 204 -14.66 -12.32 6.65
N PHE A 205 -15.22 -11.14 6.41
CA PHE A 205 -15.67 -10.24 7.49
C PHE A 205 -17.09 -10.63 7.93
N ASP A 206 -17.55 -10.04 9.05
CA ASP A 206 -18.90 -10.19 9.54
C ASP A 206 -19.93 -9.73 8.48
N HIS A 207 -21.03 -10.45 8.36
CA HIS A 207 -22.04 -10.23 7.33
C HIS A 207 -22.70 -8.84 7.44
N THR A 208 -22.98 -8.40 8.66
CA THR A 208 -23.55 -7.06 8.90
C THR A 208 -22.61 -5.96 8.40
N ILE A 209 -21.28 -6.13 8.60
CA ILE A 209 -20.28 -5.19 8.10
C ILE A 209 -20.28 -5.19 6.57
N GLN A 210 -20.35 -6.35 5.93
CA GLN A 210 -20.34 -6.48 4.48
C GLN A 210 -21.57 -5.79 3.85
N GLU A 211 -22.76 -6.05 4.37
CA GLU A 211 -24.01 -5.46 3.89
C GLU A 211 -24.04 -3.94 4.08
N THR A 212 -23.73 -3.50 5.30
CA THR A 212 -23.70 -2.07 5.63
C THR A 212 -22.71 -1.33 4.75
N LEU A 213 -21.51 -1.89 4.57
CA LEU A 213 -20.49 -1.27 3.73
C LEU A 213 -20.95 -1.18 2.26
N LYS A 214 -21.54 -2.25 1.70
CA LYS A 214 -22.04 -2.23 0.33
C LYS A 214 -23.10 -1.14 0.15
N THR A 215 -24.03 -1.03 1.09
CA THR A 215 -25.07 0.00 1.09
C THR A 215 -24.44 1.40 1.12
N LEU A 216 -23.51 1.65 2.04
CA LEU A 216 -22.81 2.94 2.15
C LEU A 216 -22.01 3.27 0.90
N MET A 217 -21.30 2.31 0.29
CA MET A 217 -20.58 2.55 -0.96
C MET A 217 -21.52 3.04 -2.07
N ILE A 218 -22.72 2.44 -2.20
CA ILE A 218 -23.71 2.84 -3.20
C ILE A 218 -24.28 4.24 -2.86
N GLU A 219 -24.62 4.49 -1.61
CA GLU A 219 -25.14 5.79 -1.15
C GLU A 219 -24.13 6.92 -1.36
N GLU A 220 -22.84 6.64 -1.22
CA GLU A 220 -21.74 7.59 -1.47
C GLU A 220 -21.41 7.76 -2.96
N GLY A 221 -22.10 7.03 -3.85
CA GLY A 221 -21.97 7.21 -5.30
C GLY A 221 -21.00 6.26 -6.00
N VAL A 222 -20.49 5.23 -5.32
CA VAL A 222 -19.70 4.17 -5.97
C VAL A 222 -20.66 3.25 -6.76
N ASN A 223 -20.38 3.07 -8.05
CA ASN A 223 -21.12 2.12 -8.89
C ASN A 223 -20.68 0.68 -8.55
N VAL A 224 -21.40 0.00 -7.69
CA VAL A 224 -21.07 -1.36 -7.27
C VAL A 224 -21.67 -2.37 -8.24
N HIS A 225 -20.83 -3.14 -8.91
CA HIS A 225 -21.18 -4.25 -9.78
C HIS A 225 -20.80 -5.56 -9.09
N ASP A 226 -21.75 -6.16 -8.40
CA ASP A 226 -21.55 -7.46 -7.77
C ASP A 226 -21.74 -8.61 -8.79
N GLN A 227 -21.37 -9.84 -8.39
CA GLN A 227 -21.43 -11.04 -9.23
C GLN A 227 -20.80 -10.83 -10.62
N THR A 228 -19.80 -9.93 -10.68
CA THR A 228 -19.15 -9.52 -11.93
C THR A 228 -17.73 -10.06 -11.96
N GLU A 229 -17.42 -10.86 -12.97
CA GLU A 229 -16.09 -11.39 -13.23
C GLU A 229 -15.53 -10.81 -14.53
N ILE A 230 -14.30 -10.33 -14.49
CA ILE A 230 -13.62 -9.82 -15.68
C ILE A 230 -12.99 -10.99 -16.42
N THR A 231 -13.25 -11.08 -17.71
CA THR A 231 -12.71 -12.13 -18.58
C THR A 231 -11.60 -11.64 -19.50
N HIS A 232 -11.57 -10.36 -19.84
CA HIS A 232 -10.53 -9.75 -20.65
C HIS A 232 -10.55 -8.22 -20.53
N ILE A 233 -9.46 -7.58 -20.92
CA ILE A 233 -9.33 -6.12 -21.01
C ILE A 233 -8.84 -5.76 -22.41
N GLU A 234 -9.50 -4.83 -23.06
CA GLU A 234 -9.09 -4.32 -24.36
C GLU A 234 -8.75 -2.83 -24.27
N LYS A 235 -7.57 -2.46 -24.76
CA LYS A 235 -7.20 -1.05 -24.89
C LYS A 235 -7.84 -0.49 -26.14
N GLN A 236 -8.72 0.49 -25.98
CA GLN A 236 -9.28 1.25 -27.10
C GLN A 236 -8.32 2.38 -27.50
N GLN A 237 -8.36 2.74 -28.77
CA GLN A 237 -7.67 3.94 -29.24
C GLN A 237 -8.57 5.14 -28.93
N ASP A 238 -8.05 6.10 -28.19
CA ASP A 238 -8.69 7.40 -27.96
C ASP A 238 -8.64 8.25 -29.23
#